data_1fe2df95155e98a248fd510310980cc5
#
_entry.id   1fe2df95155e98a248fd510310980cc5
#
_cell.length_a   1.000
_cell.length_b   1.000
_cell.length_c   1.000
_cell.angle_alpha   90.00
_cell.angle_beta   90.00
_cell.angle_gamma   90.00
#
_symmetry.space_group_name_H-M   'P 1'
#
loop_
_entity.id
_entity.type
_entity.pdbx_description
1 polymer ?
#
loop_
_entity_poly.entity_id
_entity_poly.type
_entity_poly.pdbx_seq_one_letter_code
_entity_poly.pdbx_strand_id
1 'polypeptide(L)'
;MAAQFHWNPDTYLEMIRAEVPSFDALQAAAVASVPFPPGSALDLGIGTGETSRRLLEAHPDARITGLDSSPEMVFRARRMGIEVRLARMEDPLPDGPWDLVIAVLSVHHLSAEQKRDLFRRVREQARSLVLADVVRSELAETVTPIEPEHDFPERAEDLAAWSGGEIVWLEGDLAVIRAVYDAE
;
A
#
# COMPACT_ATOMS: atom_id res chain seq x y z
N MET A 1 -12.47 -19.91 -4.75
CA MET A 1 -12.33 -18.72 -3.91
C MET A 1 -10.88 -18.67 -3.46
N ALA A 2 -10.15 -17.61 -3.78
CA ALA A 2 -8.84 -17.40 -3.21
C ALA A 2 -8.99 -17.34 -1.68
N ALA A 3 -8.15 -18.07 -0.96
CA ALA A 3 -8.13 -18.01 0.48
C ALA A 3 -7.84 -16.56 0.88
N GLN A 4 -8.77 -15.91 1.56
CA GLN A 4 -8.50 -14.62 2.17
C GLN A 4 -7.55 -14.87 3.33
N PHE A 5 -6.48 -14.12 3.39
CA PHE A 5 -5.60 -14.12 4.55
C PHE A 5 -6.38 -13.60 5.76
N HIS A 6 -6.52 -14.44 6.76
CA HIS A 6 -7.13 -14.07 8.03
C HIS A 6 -6.03 -13.78 9.05
N TRP A 7 -5.47 -12.58 8.96
CA TRP A 7 -4.53 -12.11 9.97
C TRP A 7 -5.28 -11.75 11.26
N ASN A 8 -4.72 -12.11 12.41
CA ASN A 8 -5.24 -11.63 13.69
C ASN A 8 -4.82 -10.16 13.90
N PRO A 9 -5.75 -9.20 13.89
CA PRO A 9 -5.41 -7.77 14.00
C PRO A 9 -4.72 -7.41 15.32
N ASP A 10 -4.90 -8.18 16.38
CA ASP A 10 -4.31 -7.89 17.70
C ASP A 10 -2.82 -8.25 17.78
N THR A 11 -2.38 -9.20 16.96
CA THR A 11 -0.97 -9.66 16.91
C THR A 11 -0.26 -9.28 15.61
N TYR A 12 -0.96 -8.71 14.66
CA TYR A 12 -0.44 -8.45 13.31
C TYR A 12 0.83 -7.58 13.32
N LEU A 13 0.83 -6.48 14.05
CA LEU A 13 1.99 -5.56 14.06
C LEU A 13 3.24 -6.19 14.68
N GLU A 14 3.07 -7.03 15.70
CA GLU A 14 4.19 -7.76 16.30
C GLU A 14 4.73 -8.79 15.29
N MET A 15 3.84 -9.53 14.65
CA MET A 15 4.18 -10.53 13.65
C MET A 15 4.91 -9.92 12.46
N ILE A 16 4.35 -8.88 11.84
CA ILE A 16 4.93 -8.28 10.63
C ILE A 16 6.29 -7.64 10.91
N ARG A 17 6.50 -7.05 12.09
CA ARG A 17 7.82 -6.54 12.50
C ARG A 17 8.86 -7.65 12.70
N ALA A 18 8.43 -8.84 13.12
CA ALA A 18 9.32 -10.00 13.25
C ALA A 18 9.66 -10.59 11.86
N GLU A 19 8.72 -10.63 10.95
CA GLU A 19 8.87 -11.20 9.61
C GLU A 19 9.56 -10.24 8.62
N VAL A 20 9.35 -8.95 8.78
CA VAL A 20 9.93 -7.89 7.93
C VAL A 20 10.78 -6.97 8.79
N PRO A 21 12.08 -7.25 8.97
CA PRO A 21 12.95 -6.46 9.88
C PRO A 21 12.97 -4.96 9.57
N SER A 22 12.88 -4.58 8.30
CA SER A 22 12.84 -3.17 7.87
C SER A 22 11.41 -2.60 7.76
N PHE A 23 10.42 -3.22 8.40
CA PHE A 23 9.02 -2.77 8.34
C PHE A 23 8.84 -1.30 8.74
N ASP A 24 9.40 -0.89 9.87
CA ASP A 24 9.27 0.49 10.35
C ASP A 24 10.03 1.49 9.45
N ALA A 25 11.17 1.08 8.86
CA ALA A 25 11.90 1.88 7.87
C ALA A 25 11.10 2.04 6.57
N LEU A 26 10.46 0.96 6.08
CA LEU A 26 9.57 0.99 4.92
C LEU A 26 8.40 1.94 5.15
N GLN A 27 7.73 1.86 6.29
CA GLN A 27 6.63 2.74 6.67
C GLN A 27 7.07 4.21 6.71
N ALA A 28 8.22 4.49 7.32
CA ALA A 28 8.77 5.84 7.39
C ALA A 28 9.13 6.37 6.00
N ALA A 29 9.75 5.55 5.16
CA ALA A 29 10.09 5.91 3.78
C ALA A 29 8.81 6.17 2.94
N ALA A 30 7.76 5.37 3.11
CA ALA A 30 6.49 5.58 2.42
C ALA A 30 5.87 6.94 2.77
N VAL A 31 5.76 7.27 4.05
CA VAL A 31 5.20 8.56 4.49
C VAL A 31 6.09 9.74 4.08
N ALA A 32 7.41 9.61 4.18
CA ALA A 32 8.35 10.64 3.75
C ALA A 32 8.34 10.88 2.22
N SER A 33 7.84 9.91 1.44
CA SER A 33 7.74 10.00 -0.01
C SER A 33 6.46 10.66 -0.51
N VAL A 34 5.54 11.04 0.37
CA VAL A 34 4.32 11.79 0.01
C VAL A 34 4.73 13.13 -0.62
N PRO A 35 4.35 13.41 -1.89
CA PRO A 35 4.95 14.51 -2.64
C PRO A 35 4.48 15.90 -2.22
N PHE A 36 3.32 15.98 -1.59
CA PHE A 36 2.72 17.21 -1.06
C PHE A 36 1.69 16.88 0.02
N PRO A 37 1.38 17.82 0.95
CA PRO A 37 0.37 17.57 1.97
C PRO A 37 -0.99 17.21 1.35
N PRO A 38 -1.51 15.99 1.57
CA PRO A 38 -2.78 15.56 0.98
C PRO A 38 -3.96 16.09 1.79
N GLY A 39 -4.97 16.65 1.13
CA GLY A 39 -6.28 16.92 1.74
C GLY A 39 -7.16 15.67 1.79
N SER A 40 -6.95 14.73 0.84
CA SER A 40 -7.65 13.44 0.76
C SER A 40 -6.68 12.31 0.42
N ALA A 41 -6.81 11.17 1.10
CA ALA A 41 -5.98 10.00 0.85
C ALA A 41 -6.81 8.71 0.85
N LEU A 42 -6.47 7.80 -0.06
CA LEU A 42 -7.01 6.45 -0.12
C LEU A 42 -5.91 5.45 0.25
N ASP A 43 -6.10 4.69 1.33
CA ASP A 43 -5.17 3.65 1.80
C ASP A 43 -5.65 2.28 1.34
N LEU A 44 -4.91 1.65 0.43
CA LEU A 44 -5.26 0.36 -0.17
C LEU A 44 -4.62 -0.79 0.63
N GLY A 45 -5.47 -1.67 1.16
CA GLY A 45 -5.03 -2.73 2.07
C GLY A 45 -4.61 -2.13 3.41
N ILE A 46 -5.48 -1.33 4.01
CA ILE A 46 -5.20 -0.55 5.22
C ILE A 46 -4.76 -1.42 6.42
N GLY A 47 -5.14 -2.69 6.45
CA GLY A 47 -4.85 -3.60 7.56
C GLY A 47 -5.33 -3.05 8.90
N THR A 48 -4.44 -3.01 9.88
CA THR A 48 -4.75 -2.45 11.22
C THR A 48 -4.75 -0.92 11.26
N GLY A 49 -4.35 -0.24 10.17
CA GLY A 49 -4.30 1.22 10.07
C GLY A 49 -2.96 1.86 10.40
N GLU A 50 -1.88 1.09 10.46
CA GLU A 50 -0.56 1.61 10.85
C GLU A 50 -0.04 2.69 9.90
N THR A 51 -0.17 2.47 8.58
CA THR A 51 0.22 3.46 7.57
C THR A 51 -0.62 4.74 7.70
N SER A 52 -1.93 4.59 7.81
CA SER A 52 -2.85 5.73 8.01
C SER A 52 -2.56 6.51 9.30
N ARG A 53 -2.22 5.81 10.39
CA ARG A 53 -1.81 6.45 11.65
C ARG A 53 -0.57 7.34 11.46
N ARG A 54 0.47 6.81 10.80
CA ARG A 54 1.71 7.55 10.51
C ARG A 54 1.46 8.70 9.53
N LEU A 55 0.58 8.49 8.56
CA LEU A 55 0.20 9.53 7.61
C LEU A 55 -0.51 10.69 8.33
N LEU A 56 -1.41 10.41 9.28
CA LEU A 56 -2.08 11.43 10.09
C LEU A 56 -1.13 12.16 11.05
N GLU A 57 -0.10 11.48 11.55
CA GLU A 57 0.94 12.14 12.36
C GLU A 57 1.74 13.16 11.54
N ALA A 58 2.05 12.83 10.29
CA ALA A 58 2.77 13.74 9.37
C ALA A 58 1.86 14.79 8.74
N HIS A 59 0.60 14.46 8.49
CA HIS A 59 -0.40 15.28 7.80
C HIS A 59 -1.74 15.24 8.55
N PRO A 60 -1.85 15.97 9.67
CA PRO A 60 -3.03 15.88 10.57
C PRO A 60 -4.36 16.28 9.93
N ASP A 61 -4.31 17.11 8.89
CA ASP A 61 -5.50 17.59 8.18
C ASP A 61 -5.99 16.67 7.06
N ALA A 62 -5.26 15.57 6.79
CA ALA A 62 -5.62 14.62 5.75
C ALA A 62 -6.91 13.86 6.12
N ARG A 63 -7.82 13.76 5.18
CA ARG A 63 -9.00 12.88 5.29
C ARG A 63 -8.67 11.55 4.62
N ILE A 64 -8.64 10.48 5.42
CA ILE A 64 -8.29 9.16 4.95
C ILE A 64 -9.51 8.29 4.80
N THR A 65 -9.61 7.60 3.67
CA THR A 65 -10.49 6.45 3.45
C THR A 65 -9.63 5.23 3.25
N GLY A 66 -9.88 4.17 4.01
CA GLY A 66 -9.18 2.89 3.87
C GLY A 66 -10.00 1.83 3.17
N LEU A 67 -9.34 0.92 2.48
CA LEU A 67 -9.92 -0.32 1.95
C LEU A 67 -9.18 -1.53 2.51
N ASP A 68 -9.93 -2.56 2.87
CA ASP A 68 -9.38 -3.88 3.15
C ASP A 68 -10.39 -4.97 2.81
N SER A 69 -9.92 -6.14 2.43
CA SER A 69 -10.77 -7.30 2.14
C SER A 69 -11.06 -8.17 3.37
N SER A 70 -10.36 -7.94 4.48
CA SER A 70 -10.56 -8.62 5.76
C SER A 70 -11.55 -7.87 6.64
N PRO A 71 -12.69 -8.48 7.02
CA PRO A 71 -13.64 -7.86 7.95
C PRO A 71 -13.02 -7.52 9.31
N GLU A 72 -12.09 -8.35 9.79
CA GLU A 72 -11.42 -8.16 11.07
C GLU A 72 -10.48 -6.95 11.03
N MET A 73 -9.74 -6.76 9.93
CA MET A 73 -8.89 -5.59 9.71
C MET A 73 -9.73 -4.32 9.58
N VAL A 74 -10.81 -4.36 8.81
CA VAL A 74 -11.76 -3.24 8.67
C VAL A 74 -12.32 -2.83 10.03
N PHE A 75 -12.75 -3.80 10.83
CA PHE A 75 -13.26 -3.53 12.18
C PHE A 75 -12.20 -2.88 13.05
N ARG A 76 -10.95 -3.36 12.99
CA ARG A 76 -9.84 -2.80 13.77
C ARG A 76 -9.50 -1.37 13.32
N ALA A 77 -9.35 -1.14 12.03
CA ALA A 77 -8.97 0.16 11.48
C ALA A 77 -10.03 1.25 11.74
N ARG A 78 -11.31 0.91 11.71
CA ARG A 78 -12.41 1.83 12.03
C ARG A 78 -12.32 2.43 13.44
N ARG A 79 -11.63 1.78 14.37
CA ARG A 79 -11.41 2.31 15.72
C ARG A 79 -10.54 3.57 15.73
N MET A 80 -9.84 3.88 14.64
CA MET A 80 -9.12 5.14 14.47
C MET A 80 -10.04 6.35 14.21
N GLY A 81 -11.34 6.11 13.95
CA GLY A 81 -12.29 7.17 13.62
C GLY A 81 -12.23 7.64 12.16
N ILE A 82 -11.57 6.90 11.29
CA ILE A 82 -11.55 7.14 9.83
C ILE A 82 -12.55 6.25 9.10
N GLU A 83 -12.90 6.64 7.87
CA GLU A 83 -13.75 5.81 7.01
C GLU A 83 -12.94 4.60 6.53
N VAL A 84 -13.48 3.38 6.72
CA VAL A 84 -12.89 2.15 6.18
C VAL A 84 -13.98 1.30 5.54
N ARG A 85 -13.74 0.85 4.31
CA ARG A 85 -14.66 0.03 3.52
C ARG A 85 -14.14 -1.39 3.38
N LEU A 86 -15.03 -2.35 3.54
CA LEU A 86 -14.76 -3.75 3.19
C LEU A 86 -14.86 -3.87 1.66
N ALA A 87 -13.71 -3.93 1.01
CA ALA A 87 -13.60 -4.00 -0.44
C ALA A 87 -12.25 -4.58 -0.86
N ARG A 88 -12.19 -5.15 -2.06
CA ARG A 88 -10.96 -5.64 -2.65
C ARG A 88 -10.35 -4.56 -3.54
N MET A 89 -9.03 -4.57 -3.69
CA MET A 89 -8.33 -3.63 -4.59
C MET A 89 -8.66 -3.88 -6.07
N GLU A 90 -9.12 -5.09 -6.42
CA GLU A 90 -9.56 -5.46 -7.76
C GLU A 90 -10.94 -4.90 -8.11
N ASP A 91 -11.75 -4.56 -7.11
CA ASP A 91 -13.04 -3.93 -7.30
C ASP A 91 -12.89 -2.45 -7.71
N PRO A 92 -13.93 -1.81 -8.24
CA PRO A 92 -13.90 -0.36 -8.50
C PRO A 92 -13.48 0.42 -7.23
N LEU A 93 -12.52 1.32 -7.39
CA LEU A 93 -12.09 2.18 -6.28
C LEU A 93 -13.20 3.17 -5.90
N PRO A 94 -13.25 3.63 -4.65
CA PRO A 94 -14.12 4.74 -4.26
C PRO A 94 -13.84 5.95 -5.13
N ASP A 95 -14.92 6.69 -5.47
CA ASP A 95 -14.82 7.86 -6.33
C ASP A 95 -13.89 8.92 -5.73
N GLY A 96 -12.94 9.36 -6.55
CA GLY A 96 -12.05 10.47 -6.27
C GLY A 96 -12.68 11.85 -6.55
N PRO A 97 -11.88 12.88 -6.76
CA PRO A 97 -10.42 12.81 -6.89
C PRO A 97 -9.70 12.64 -5.56
N TRP A 98 -8.61 11.86 -5.57
CA TRP A 98 -7.74 11.68 -4.42
C TRP A 98 -6.46 12.50 -4.59
N ASP A 99 -6.00 13.19 -3.54
CA ASP A 99 -4.67 13.80 -3.58
C ASP A 99 -3.58 12.74 -3.51
N LEU A 100 -3.82 11.69 -2.72
CA LEU A 100 -2.90 10.59 -2.52
C LEU A 100 -3.63 9.24 -2.56
N VAL A 101 -3.08 8.28 -3.29
CA VAL A 101 -3.31 6.85 -3.04
C VAL A 101 -2.05 6.27 -2.43
N ILE A 102 -2.17 5.56 -1.32
CA ILE A 102 -1.05 4.90 -0.64
C ILE A 102 -1.35 3.43 -0.46
N ALA A 103 -0.35 2.58 -0.64
CA ALA A 103 -0.43 1.14 -0.42
C ALA A 103 0.88 0.64 0.16
N VAL A 104 0.82 -0.05 1.30
CA VAL A 104 2.01 -0.59 1.97
C VAL A 104 1.81 -2.06 2.26
N LEU A 105 2.70 -2.91 1.72
CA LEU A 105 2.68 -4.37 1.88
C LEU A 105 1.32 -5.01 1.56
N SER A 106 0.72 -4.60 0.45
CA SER A 106 -0.61 -5.08 0.06
C SER A 106 -0.75 -5.43 -1.42
N VAL A 107 -0.02 -4.75 -2.30
CA VAL A 107 -0.16 -4.91 -3.75
C VAL A 107 0.53 -6.17 -4.27
N HIS A 108 1.49 -6.72 -3.54
CA HIS A 108 2.15 -7.98 -3.92
C HIS A 108 1.18 -9.18 -3.99
N HIS A 109 0.01 -9.11 -3.36
CA HIS A 109 -1.02 -10.13 -3.49
C HIS A 109 -1.75 -10.14 -4.84
N LEU A 110 -1.59 -9.11 -5.66
CA LEU A 110 -2.19 -9.01 -6.99
C LEU A 110 -1.30 -9.64 -8.05
N SER A 111 -1.91 -10.24 -9.09
CA SER A 111 -1.19 -10.63 -10.29
C SER A 111 -0.64 -9.41 -11.03
N ALA A 112 0.31 -9.61 -11.95
CA ALA A 112 0.85 -8.55 -12.79
C ALA A 112 -0.23 -7.80 -13.59
N GLU A 113 -1.25 -8.51 -14.09
CA GLU A 113 -2.37 -7.91 -14.81
C GLU A 113 -3.23 -7.04 -13.89
N GLN A 114 -3.58 -7.56 -12.71
CA GLN A 114 -4.37 -6.84 -11.71
C GLN A 114 -3.63 -5.59 -11.20
N LYS A 115 -2.30 -5.63 -11.03
CA LYS A 115 -1.48 -4.46 -10.67
C LYS A 115 -1.55 -3.38 -11.75
N ARG A 116 -1.39 -3.76 -13.03
CA ARG A 116 -1.46 -2.79 -14.14
C ARG A 116 -2.84 -2.13 -14.22
N ASP A 117 -3.91 -2.92 -14.03
CA ASP A 117 -5.27 -2.38 -14.00
C ASP A 117 -5.48 -1.46 -12.80
N LEU A 118 -5.01 -1.85 -11.62
CA LEU A 118 -5.06 -1.00 -10.42
C LEU A 118 -4.35 0.33 -10.65
N PHE A 119 -3.12 0.32 -11.18
CA PHE A 119 -2.37 1.55 -11.43
C PHE A 119 -3.02 2.43 -12.49
N ARG A 120 -3.67 1.85 -13.50
CA ARG A 120 -4.46 2.61 -14.47
C ARG A 120 -5.62 3.33 -13.77
N ARG A 121 -6.40 2.62 -12.93
CA ARG A 121 -7.53 3.20 -12.18
C ARG A 121 -7.07 4.26 -11.18
N VAL A 122 -5.94 4.05 -10.53
CA VAL A 122 -5.35 5.05 -9.62
C VAL A 122 -4.99 6.32 -10.38
N ARG A 123 -4.33 6.19 -11.55
CA ARG A 123 -3.94 7.35 -12.37
C ARG A 123 -5.14 8.19 -12.83
N GLU A 124 -6.29 7.56 -13.08
CA GLU A 124 -7.53 8.23 -13.50
C GLU A 124 -8.19 9.04 -12.35
N GLN A 125 -7.88 8.71 -11.08
CA GLN A 125 -8.60 9.24 -9.93
C GLN A 125 -7.72 9.93 -8.88
N ALA A 126 -6.41 9.87 -9.03
CA ALA A 126 -5.48 10.40 -8.03
C ALA A 126 -4.45 11.34 -8.63
N ARG A 127 -3.98 12.28 -7.81
CA ARG A 127 -2.88 13.18 -8.15
C ARG A 127 -1.51 12.56 -7.86
N SER A 128 -1.46 11.62 -6.93
CA SER A 128 -0.21 10.93 -6.58
C SER A 128 -0.46 9.52 -6.07
N LEU A 129 0.57 8.69 -6.20
CA LEU A 129 0.65 7.34 -5.65
C LEU A 129 1.95 7.19 -4.85
N VAL A 130 1.85 6.59 -3.67
CA VAL A 130 2.99 6.02 -2.95
C VAL A 130 2.73 4.53 -2.76
N LEU A 131 3.58 3.71 -3.34
CA LEU A 131 3.57 2.25 -3.24
C LEU A 131 4.81 1.80 -2.49
N ALA A 132 4.65 1.14 -1.37
CA ALA A 132 5.73 0.56 -0.59
C ALA A 132 5.49 -0.94 -0.43
N ASP A 133 6.33 -1.77 -1.04
CA ASP A 133 6.03 -3.19 -1.10
C ASP A 133 7.29 -4.06 -1.21
N VAL A 134 7.09 -5.36 -1.03
CA VAL A 134 8.10 -6.37 -1.32
C VAL A 134 8.31 -6.48 -2.83
N VAL A 135 9.57 -6.55 -3.24
CA VAL A 135 9.97 -6.63 -4.64
C VAL A 135 10.93 -7.79 -4.87
N ARG A 136 10.94 -8.30 -6.10
CA ARG A 136 11.98 -9.24 -6.53
C ARG A 136 13.27 -8.47 -6.82
N SER A 137 14.37 -8.93 -6.25
CA SER A 137 15.69 -8.41 -6.53
C SER A 137 16.60 -9.54 -7.01
N GLU A 138 17.38 -9.29 -8.05
CA GLU A 138 18.46 -10.21 -8.48
C GLU A 138 19.73 -10.00 -7.64
N LEU A 139 19.81 -8.90 -6.90
CA LEU A 139 20.99 -8.47 -6.15
C LEU A 139 20.87 -8.69 -4.63
N ALA A 140 19.67 -8.94 -4.13
CA ALA A 140 19.41 -9.17 -2.73
C ALA A 140 18.64 -10.47 -2.53
N GLU A 141 18.96 -11.20 -1.46
CA GLU A 141 18.16 -12.34 -1.01
C GLU A 141 16.79 -11.84 -0.55
N THR A 142 15.73 -12.56 -0.91
CA THR A 142 14.39 -12.31 -0.40
C THR A 142 14.37 -12.70 1.07
N VAL A 143 14.23 -11.73 1.95
CA VAL A 143 14.14 -11.90 3.41
C VAL A 143 12.69 -11.92 3.86
N THR A 144 11.85 -11.15 3.22
CA THR A 144 10.42 -11.13 3.50
C THR A 144 9.79 -12.47 3.14
N PRO A 145 9.06 -13.12 4.06
CA PRO A 145 8.36 -14.37 3.76
C PRO A 145 7.39 -14.18 2.58
N ILE A 146 7.48 -15.09 1.62
CA ILE A 146 6.64 -15.11 0.42
C ILE A 146 5.88 -16.43 0.37
N GLU A 147 4.57 -16.36 0.19
CA GLU A 147 3.70 -17.50 -0.08
C GLU A 147 3.44 -17.58 -1.59
N PRO A 148 4.12 -18.47 -2.34
CA PRO A 148 4.10 -18.47 -3.82
C PRO A 148 2.72 -18.64 -4.45
N GLU A 149 1.74 -19.14 -3.70
CA GLU A 149 0.36 -19.30 -4.18
C GLU A 149 -0.46 -18.00 -4.06
N HIS A 150 0.02 -17.03 -3.27
CA HIS A 150 -0.72 -15.83 -2.90
C HIS A 150 0.05 -14.53 -3.07
N ASP A 151 1.37 -14.62 -3.22
CA ASP A 151 2.26 -13.48 -3.31
C ASP A 151 2.96 -13.47 -4.66
N PHE A 152 2.82 -12.37 -5.37
CA PHE A 152 3.35 -12.15 -6.71
C PHE A 152 4.21 -10.88 -6.74
N PRO A 153 5.33 -10.84 -5.99
CA PRO A 153 6.20 -9.67 -6.02
C PRO A 153 6.80 -9.46 -7.41
N GLU A 154 6.91 -8.22 -7.82
CA GLU A 154 7.49 -7.82 -9.10
C GLU A 154 8.81 -7.08 -8.87
N ARG A 155 9.58 -6.85 -9.94
CA ARG A 155 10.74 -5.99 -9.87
C ARG A 155 10.31 -4.55 -9.59
N ALA A 156 11.12 -3.82 -8.82
CA ALA A 156 10.81 -2.43 -8.50
C ALA A 156 10.70 -1.56 -9.76
N GLU A 157 11.55 -1.85 -10.77
CA GLU A 157 11.55 -1.16 -12.06
C GLU A 157 10.24 -1.39 -12.84
N ASP A 158 9.69 -2.60 -12.79
CA ASP A 158 8.43 -2.93 -13.45
C ASP A 158 7.26 -2.20 -12.78
N LEU A 159 7.23 -2.19 -11.44
CA LEU A 159 6.21 -1.45 -10.68
C LEU A 159 6.30 0.06 -10.94
N ALA A 160 7.51 0.63 -11.00
CA ALA A 160 7.72 2.02 -11.34
C ALA A 160 7.23 2.34 -12.76
N ALA A 161 7.58 1.51 -13.74
CA ALA A 161 7.14 1.69 -15.13
C ALA A 161 5.61 1.59 -15.26
N TRP A 162 4.97 0.60 -14.63
CA TRP A 162 3.52 0.41 -14.72
C TRP A 162 2.74 1.50 -14.00
N SER A 163 3.23 1.98 -12.87
CA SER A 163 2.59 3.06 -12.12
C SER A 163 2.86 4.45 -12.70
N GLY A 164 3.84 4.59 -13.58
CA GLY A 164 4.31 5.89 -14.09
C GLY A 164 5.11 6.66 -13.04
N GLY A 165 5.75 5.95 -12.12
CA GLY A 165 6.51 6.53 -11.02
C GLY A 165 8.01 6.30 -11.09
N GLU A 166 8.66 6.60 -9.99
CA GLU A 166 10.09 6.42 -9.77
C GLU A 166 10.35 5.67 -8.46
N ILE A 167 11.44 4.92 -8.40
CA ILE A 167 11.90 4.28 -7.16
C ILE A 167 12.58 5.37 -6.31
N VAL A 168 12.02 5.65 -5.14
CA VAL A 168 12.52 6.70 -4.23
C VAL A 168 13.23 6.14 -3.00
N TRP A 169 13.05 4.85 -2.72
CA TRP A 169 13.73 4.13 -1.66
C TRP A 169 13.81 2.65 -2.00
N LEU A 170 14.95 2.02 -1.69
CA LEU A 170 15.20 0.60 -1.90
C LEU A 170 16.11 0.08 -0.80
N GLU A 171 15.68 -0.96 -0.10
CA GLU A 171 16.46 -1.65 0.92
C GLU A 171 16.13 -3.15 0.90
N GLY A 172 17.12 -3.96 0.54
CA GLY A 172 16.94 -5.40 0.40
C GLY A 172 15.88 -5.75 -0.66
N ASP A 173 14.85 -6.44 -0.22
CA ASP A 173 13.69 -6.85 -1.02
C ASP A 173 12.46 -5.93 -0.85
N LEU A 174 12.67 -4.72 -0.34
CA LEU A 174 11.63 -3.72 -0.14
C LEU A 174 11.92 -2.46 -0.96
N ALA A 175 10.88 -1.88 -1.54
CA ALA A 175 10.98 -0.65 -2.32
C ALA A 175 9.83 0.30 -2.02
N VAL A 176 10.09 1.61 -2.16
CA VAL A 176 9.06 2.65 -2.25
C VAL A 176 9.11 3.27 -3.64
N ILE A 177 7.96 3.32 -4.27
CA ILE A 177 7.74 3.93 -5.58
C ILE A 177 6.77 5.09 -5.38
N ARG A 178 7.13 6.23 -5.96
CA ARG A 178 6.30 7.43 -5.96
C ARG A 178 5.95 7.83 -7.38
N ALA A 179 4.68 8.10 -7.63
CA ALA A 179 4.22 8.71 -8.86
C ALA A 179 3.47 10.01 -8.56
N VAL A 180 3.65 11.02 -9.41
CA VAL A 180 2.86 12.25 -9.42
C VAL A 180 2.22 12.35 -10.79
N TYR A 181 0.92 12.50 -10.81
CA TYR A 181 0.14 12.59 -12.05
C TYR A 181 -0.24 14.04 -12.29
N ASP A 182 0.11 14.56 -13.44
CA ASP A 182 -0.31 15.89 -13.85
C ASP A 182 -1.83 15.91 -14.05
N ALA A 183 -2.50 16.94 -13.53
CA ALA A 183 -3.88 17.18 -13.90
C ALA A 183 -3.91 17.61 -15.37
N GLU A 184 -4.55 16.82 -16.24
CA GLU A 184 -4.88 17.25 -17.60
C GLU A 184 -5.90 18.40 -17.58
#